data_5b6e96a84da38f9afe1489f6f7a8f4f9
#
_entry.id   5b6e96a84da38f9afe1489f6f7a8f4f9
#
_cell.length_a   1.000
_cell.length_b   1.000
_cell.length_c   1.000
_cell.angle_alpha   90.00
_cell.angle_beta   90.00
_cell.angle_gamma   90.00
#
_symmetry.space_group_name_H-M   'P 1'
#
loop_
_entity.id
_entity.type
_entity.pdbx_description
1 polymer ?
#
loop_
_entity_poly.entity_id
_entity_poly.type
_entity_poly.pdbx_seq_one_letter_code
_entity_poly.pdbx_strand_id
1 'polypeptide(L)'
;MKRIKQIIIGIFAILIIGSVIFFLYRGERSKNWELARRMAEVSPRGGPPETIEGLRRAIALYEEQIERYVKEGAQTGVYWKILATRLADRNMHQDALSALERAIYFNSQDPALYNLTGVSAAVVAKSIIGFSANAEKERNHYFSLSENAYLRALELDNTYTRPMYGLGILYAFELERPQEAIPYLERNLSISPSDIPAMFVLARAHYMTGGYSQAIELYERIISRTKDKSIINEALNNMDIIRGMLYE
;
A
#
# COMPACT_ATOMS: atom_id res chain seq x y z
N MET A 1 3.15 -54.70 16.09
CA MET A 1 4.20 -53.67 16.26
C MET A 1 3.92 -52.32 15.53
N LYS A 2 3.48 -52.29 14.27
CA LYS A 2 3.17 -51.01 13.56
C LYS A 2 2.10 -50.14 14.25
N ARG A 3 0.98 -50.70 14.69
CA ARG A 3 -0.12 -49.96 15.35
C ARG A 3 0.30 -49.35 16.72
N ILE A 4 1.13 -50.03 17.49
CA ILE A 4 1.63 -49.51 18.77
C ILE A 4 2.58 -48.32 18.55
N LYS A 5 3.43 -48.36 17.53
CA LYS A 5 4.30 -47.21 17.15
C LYS A 5 3.48 -46.00 16.74
N GLN A 6 2.38 -46.17 15.98
CA GLN A 6 1.51 -45.08 15.57
C GLN A 6 0.78 -44.43 16.75
N ILE A 7 0.32 -45.22 17.70
CA ILE A 7 -0.31 -44.75 18.95
C ILE A 7 0.69 -43.94 19.79
N ILE A 8 1.94 -44.43 19.93
CA ILE A 8 2.98 -43.71 20.67
C ILE A 8 3.34 -42.41 20.03
N ILE A 9 3.46 -42.36 18.69
CA ILE A 9 3.72 -41.11 17.92
C ILE A 9 2.56 -40.12 18.09
N GLY A 10 1.29 -40.61 18.06
CA GLY A 10 0.11 -39.77 18.27
C GLY A 10 0.07 -39.15 19.68
N ILE A 11 0.38 -39.93 20.71
CA ILE A 11 0.46 -39.43 22.09
C ILE A 11 1.57 -38.39 22.25
N PHE A 12 2.74 -38.64 21.65
CA PHE A 12 3.86 -37.67 21.66
C PHE A 12 3.53 -36.37 20.98
N ALA A 13 2.85 -36.43 19.81
CA ALA A 13 2.39 -35.25 19.10
C ALA A 13 1.37 -34.43 19.93
N ILE A 14 0.43 -35.08 20.60
CA ILE A 14 -0.55 -34.41 21.48
C ILE A 14 0.15 -33.76 22.67
N LEU A 15 1.14 -34.41 23.28
CA LEU A 15 1.92 -33.85 24.38
C LEU A 15 2.76 -32.63 23.94
N ILE A 16 3.34 -32.67 22.75
CA ILE A 16 4.09 -31.53 22.22
C ILE A 16 3.14 -30.36 21.93
N ILE A 17 2.01 -30.60 21.27
CA ILE A 17 1.00 -29.55 20.99
C ILE A 17 0.46 -28.97 22.31
N GLY A 18 0.14 -29.83 23.28
CA GLY A 18 -0.32 -29.41 24.62
C GLY A 18 0.73 -28.59 25.36
N SER A 19 2.01 -28.95 25.29
CA SER A 19 3.10 -28.17 25.88
C SER A 19 3.31 -26.82 25.22
N VAL A 20 3.20 -26.75 23.89
CA VAL A 20 3.30 -25.47 23.13
C VAL A 20 2.13 -24.55 23.48
N ILE A 21 0.89 -25.07 23.49
CA ILE A 21 -0.29 -24.30 23.89
C ILE A 21 -0.16 -23.83 25.35
N PHE A 22 0.30 -24.70 26.27
CA PHE A 22 0.55 -24.35 27.67
C PHE A 22 1.62 -23.25 27.81
N PHE A 23 2.71 -23.32 27.04
CA PHE A 23 3.77 -22.32 27.07
C PHE A 23 3.29 -20.96 26.50
N LEU A 24 2.50 -20.96 25.41
CA LEU A 24 1.90 -19.76 24.85
C LEU A 24 0.90 -19.11 25.82
N TYR A 25 0.01 -19.92 26.40
CA TYR A 25 -0.96 -19.44 27.38
C TYR A 25 -0.31 -18.94 28.70
N ARG A 26 0.76 -19.57 29.12
CA ARG A 26 1.55 -19.15 30.29
C ARG A 26 2.32 -17.85 30.01
N GLY A 27 2.79 -17.63 28.76
CA GLY A 27 3.48 -16.41 28.34
C GLY A 27 2.61 -15.17 28.42
N GLU A 28 1.37 -15.22 27.92
CA GLU A 28 0.41 -14.12 28.04
C GLU A 28 -0.04 -13.88 29.50
N ARG A 29 -0.30 -14.94 30.22
CA ARG A 29 -0.67 -14.83 31.63
C ARG A 29 0.45 -14.25 32.49
N SER A 30 1.71 -14.52 32.16
CA SER A 30 2.86 -14.01 32.92
C SER A 30 3.03 -12.48 32.73
N LYS A 31 2.75 -11.93 31.54
CA LYS A 31 2.85 -10.48 31.25
C LYS A 31 1.79 -9.68 32.02
N ASN A 32 0.53 -10.15 32.00
CA ASN A 32 -0.56 -9.51 32.74
C ASN A 32 -0.39 -9.66 34.27
N TRP A 33 0.17 -10.79 34.72
CA TRP A 33 0.46 -11.01 36.12
C TRP A 33 1.60 -10.11 36.62
N GLU A 34 2.63 -9.84 35.81
CA GLU A 34 3.72 -8.95 36.16
C GLU A 34 3.22 -7.51 36.36
N LEU A 35 2.39 -6.98 35.42
CA LEU A 35 1.76 -5.67 35.60
C LEU A 35 0.89 -5.66 36.86
N ALA A 36 0.03 -6.68 37.06
CA ALA A 36 -0.83 -6.78 38.25
C ALA A 36 0.00 -6.82 39.55
N ARG A 37 1.13 -7.52 39.56
CA ARG A 37 2.05 -7.56 40.71
C ARG A 37 2.67 -6.20 40.99
N ARG A 38 3.23 -5.55 39.95
CA ARG A 38 3.84 -4.22 40.08
C ARG A 38 2.80 -3.16 40.50
N MET A 39 1.55 -3.27 40.03
CA MET A 39 0.45 -2.41 40.45
C MET A 39 0.03 -2.69 41.91
N ALA A 40 0.02 -3.94 42.37
CA ALA A 40 -0.25 -4.27 43.76
C ALA A 40 0.80 -3.72 44.75
N GLU A 41 2.07 -3.56 44.30
CA GLU A 41 3.10 -2.90 45.08
C GLU A 41 2.84 -1.38 45.25
N VAL A 42 2.26 -0.74 44.22
CA VAL A 42 1.93 0.71 44.20
C VAL A 42 0.57 0.98 44.85
N SER A 43 -0.36 0.05 44.74
CA SER A 43 -1.73 0.14 45.32
C SER A 43 -2.18 -1.18 45.97
N PRO A 44 -1.69 -1.51 47.18
CA PRO A 44 -1.97 -2.77 47.84
C PRO A 44 -3.45 -3.04 48.12
N ARG A 45 -4.28 -1.99 48.21
CA ARG A 45 -5.72 -2.09 48.51
C ARG A 45 -6.60 -2.18 47.26
N GLY A 46 -6.02 -2.26 46.04
CA GLY A 46 -6.76 -2.48 44.81
C GLY A 46 -7.54 -1.28 44.27
N GLY A 47 -7.26 -0.06 44.78
CA GLY A 47 -7.83 1.19 44.26
C GLY A 47 -6.76 2.11 43.68
N PRO A 48 -7.09 3.36 43.30
CA PRO A 48 -6.08 4.35 42.92
C PRO A 48 -5.13 4.61 44.11
N PRO A 49 -3.81 4.78 43.88
CA PRO A 49 -2.87 5.18 44.93
C PRO A 49 -3.28 6.51 45.57
N GLU A 50 -3.19 6.59 46.89
CA GLU A 50 -3.61 7.81 47.63
C GLU A 50 -2.54 8.92 47.59
N THR A 51 -1.27 8.59 47.23
CA THR A 51 -0.18 9.58 47.20
C THR A 51 0.14 10.03 45.77
N ILE A 52 0.62 11.27 45.62
CA ILE A 52 1.07 11.80 44.33
C ILE A 52 2.18 10.93 43.74
N GLU A 53 3.10 10.46 44.55
CA GLU A 53 4.18 9.59 44.09
C GLU A 53 3.66 8.21 43.65
N GLY A 54 2.71 7.64 44.37
CA GLY A 54 2.04 6.41 44.00
C GLY A 54 1.30 6.54 42.67
N LEU A 55 0.57 7.66 42.46
CA LEU A 55 -0.10 7.95 41.19
C LEU A 55 0.90 8.08 40.04
N ARG A 56 2.02 8.78 40.22
CA ARG A 56 3.08 8.89 39.19
C ARG A 56 3.65 7.53 38.83
N ARG A 57 3.91 6.65 39.81
CA ARG A 57 4.38 5.27 39.56
C ARG A 57 3.34 4.44 38.80
N ALA A 58 2.06 4.54 39.18
CA ALA A 58 0.99 3.83 38.50
C ALA A 58 0.86 4.30 37.04
N ILE A 59 0.91 5.61 36.79
CA ILE A 59 0.90 6.19 35.43
C ILE A 59 2.07 5.62 34.61
N ALA A 60 3.30 5.66 35.13
CA ALA A 60 4.46 5.15 34.43
C ALA A 60 4.33 3.65 34.05
N LEU A 61 3.72 2.82 34.92
CA LEU A 61 3.48 1.41 34.63
C LEU A 61 2.47 1.21 33.50
N TYR A 62 1.40 2.01 33.46
CA TYR A 62 0.44 1.96 32.37
C TYR A 62 1.02 2.50 31.07
N GLU A 63 1.80 3.60 31.10
CA GLU A 63 2.49 4.14 29.93
C GLU A 63 3.45 3.12 29.31
N GLU A 64 4.27 2.42 30.13
CA GLU A 64 5.15 1.34 29.67
C GLU A 64 4.35 0.22 28.97
N GLN A 65 3.17 -0.12 29.49
CA GLN A 65 2.32 -1.13 28.88
C GLN A 65 1.71 -0.65 27.57
N ILE A 66 1.24 0.59 27.50
CA ILE A 66 0.70 1.21 26.29
C ILE A 66 1.77 1.29 25.20
N GLU A 67 2.98 1.73 25.52
CA GLU A 67 4.09 1.77 24.56
C GLU A 67 4.39 0.39 23.97
N ARG A 68 4.34 -0.66 24.79
CA ARG A 68 4.52 -2.03 24.34
C ARG A 68 3.43 -2.46 23.36
N TYR A 69 2.15 -2.19 23.64
CA TYR A 69 1.04 -2.51 22.74
C TYR A 69 1.10 -1.69 21.45
N VAL A 70 1.48 -0.42 21.52
CA VAL A 70 1.69 0.41 20.32
C VAL A 70 2.79 -0.19 19.44
N LYS A 71 3.90 -0.62 20.03
CA LYS A 71 5.00 -1.25 19.28
C LYS A 71 4.60 -2.59 18.65
N GLU A 72 3.88 -3.44 19.39
CA GLU A 72 3.36 -4.72 18.87
C GLU A 72 2.34 -4.48 17.74
N GLY A 73 1.48 -3.46 17.87
CA GLY A 73 0.55 -3.03 16.83
C GLY A 73 1.26 -2.55 15.57
N ALA A 74 2.26 -1.68 15.71
CA ALA A 74 3.06 -1.19 14.58
C ALA A 74 3.76 -2.36 13.85
N GLN A 75 4.33 -3.32 14.59
CA GLN A 75 4.94 -4.52 14.01
C GLN A 75 3.92 -5.37 13.23
N THR A 76 2.70 -5.51 13.74
CA THR A 76 1.61 -6.21 13.05
C THR A 76 1.27 -5.52 11.72
N GLY A 77 1.22 -4.18 11.70
CA GLY A 77 1.03 -3.39 10.49
C GLY A 77 2.10 -3.64 9.44
N VAL A 78 3.37 -3.76 9.86
CA VAL A 78 4.49 -4.11 8.96
C VAL A 78 4.29 -5.49 8.32
N TYR A 79 3.87 -6.50 9.08
CA TYR A 79 3.61 -7.83 8.51
C TYR A 79 2.45 -7.82 7.51
N TRP A 80 1.37 -7.09 7.78
CA TRP A 80 0.27 -6.91 6.82
C TRP A 80 0.75 -6.21 5.53
N LYS A 81 1.60 -5.18 5.62
CA LYS A 81 2.21 -4.53 4.46
C LYS A 81 3.04 -5.51 3.63
N ILE A 82 3.88 -6.32 4.28
CA ILE A 82 4.70 -7.33 3.59
C ILE A 82 3.81 -8.36 2.90
N LEU A 83 2.75 -8.84 3.57
CA LEU A 83 1.80 -9.78 2.98
C LEU A 83 1.13 -9.17 1.75
N ALA A 84 0.61 -7.96 1.86
CA ALA A 84 -0.03 -7.24 0.76
C ALA A 84 0.89 -7.09 -0.46
N THR A 85 2.15 -6.70 -0.23
CA THR A 85 3.14 -6.58 -1.29
C THR A 85 3.38 -7.94 -1.99
N ARG A 86 3.55 -9.01 -1.21
CA ARG A 86 3.76 -10.35 -1.79
C ARG A 86 2.55 -10.89 -2.53
N LEU A 87 1.34 -10.55 -2.10
CA LEU A 87 0.11 -10.89 -2.80
C LEU A 87 0.02 -10.13 -4.13
N ALA A 88 0.31 -8.83 -4.13
CA ALA A 88 0.35 -8.01 -5.35
C ALA A 88 1.40 -8.52 -6.35
N ASP A 89 2.61 -8.88 -5.88
CA ASP A 89 3.68 -9.45 -6.73
C ASP A 89 3.28 -10.78 -7.38
N ARG A 90 2.28 -11.48 -6.80
CA ARG A 90 1.70 -12.71 -7.35
C ARG A 90 0.41 -12.47 -8.16
N ASN A 91 0.10 -11.22 -8.50
CA ASN A 91 -1.14 -10.80 -9.16
C ASN A 91 -2.43 -11.13 -8.36
N MET A 92 -2.33 -11.38 -7.05
CA MET A 92 -3.47 -11.60 -6.14
C MET A 92 -3.96 -10.28 -5.57
N HIS A 93 -4.35 -9.34 -6.45
CA HIS A 93 -4.63 -7.95 -6.07
C HIS A 93 -5.87 -7.79 -5.19
N GLN A 94 -6.89 -8.65 -5.32
CA GLN A 94 -8.06 -8.66 -4.45
C GLN A 94 -7.68 -9.00 -2.99
N ASP A 95 -6.84 -10.03 -2.80
CA ASP A 95 -6.35 -10.43 -1.48
C ASP A 95 -5.37 -9.37 -0.93
N ALA A 96 -4.58 -8.75 -1.83
CA ALA A 96 -3.70 -7.65 -1.47
C ALA A 96 -4.48 -6.45 -0.92
N LEU A 97 -5.62 -6.08 -1.51
CA LEU A 97 -6.51 -5.02 -1.00
C LEU A 97 -6.99 -5.32 0.42
N SER A 98 -7.42 -6.55 0.70
CA SER A 98 -7.82 -6.97 2.04
C SER A 98 -6.68 -6.87 3.06
N ALA A 99 -5.47 -7.26 2.66
CA ALA A 99 -4.28 -7.14 3.52
C ALA A 99 -3.85 -5.67 3.72
N LEU A 100 -4.01 -4.81 2.69
CA LEU A 100 -3.74 -3.38 2.77
C LEU A 100 -4.69 -2.65 3.71
N GLU A 101 -5.98 -3.00 3.71
CA GLU A 101 -6.94 -2.47 4.67
C GLU A 101 -6.48 -2.73 6.11
N ARG A 102 -6.01 -3.95 6.39
CA ARG A 102 -5.45 -4.30 7.70
C ARG A 102 -4.15 -3.54 8.00
N ALA A 103 -3.26 -3.37 7.03
CA ALA A 103 -2.04 -2.60 7.20
C ALA A 103 -2.33 -1.13 7.52
N ILE A 104 -3.28 -0.51 6.82
CA ILE A 104 -3.71 0.88 7.01
C ILE A 104 -4.35 1.07 8.39
N TYR A 105 -5.12 0.09 8.88
CA TYR A 105 -5.67 0.12 10.25
C TYR A 105 -4.58 0.32 11.31
N PHE A 106 -3.42 -0.34 11.16
CA PHE A 106 -2.30 -0.22 12.09
C PHE A 106 -1.38 0.96 11.79
N ASN A 107 -1.29 1.40 10.55
CA ASN A 107 -0.42 2.50 10.12
C ASN A 107 -1.07 3.36 9.03
N SER A 108 -2.00 4.21 9.44
CA SER A 108 -2.76 5.10 8.54
C SER A 108 -1.95 6.28 7.98
N GLN A 109 -0.70 6.47 8.41
CA GLN A 109 0.16 7.59 7.98
C GLN A 109 1.27 7.15 7.01
N ASP A 110 1.27 5.88 6.55
CA ASP A 110 2.23 5.40 5.57
C ASP A 110 1.72 5.60 4.13
N PRO A 111 2.25 6.59 3.36
CA PRO A 111 1.78 6.87 2.00
C PRO A 111 2.00 5.69 1.03
N ALA A 112 2.96 4.81 1.32
CA ALA A 112 3.23 3.65 0.48
C ALA A 112 2.09 2.62 0.53
N LEU A 113 1.34 2.51 1.62
CA LEU A 113 0.16 1.65 1.71
C LEU A 113 -0.93 2.12 0.75
N TYR A 114 -1.18 3.42 0.73
CA TYR A 114 -2.18 4.01 -0.16
C TYR A 114 -1.75 3.93 -1.63
N ASN A 115 -0.47 4.14 -1.93
CA ASN A 115 0.03 3.91 -3.29
C ASN A 115 -0.19 2.46 -3.75
N LEU A 116 0.12 1.47 -2.90
CA LEU A 116 -0.09 0.06 -3.23
C LEU A 116 -1.59 -0.30 -3.34
N THR A 117 -2.45 0.34 -2.53
CA THR A 117 -3.91 0.23 -2.66
C THR A 117 -4.36 0.77 -4.02
N GLY A 118 -3.88 1.94 -4.44
CA GLY A 118 -4.19 2.53 -5.74
C GLY A 118 -3.81 1.61 -6.90
N VAL A 119 -2.58 1.08 -6.88
CA VAL A 119 -2.12 0.10 -7.89
C VAL A 119 -3.01 -1.14 -7.91
N SER A 120 -3.25 -1.76 -6.75
CA SER A 120 -4.02 -3.01 -6.67
C SER A 120 -5.47 -2.81 -7.11
N ALA A 121 -6.10 -1.70 -6.72
CA ALA A 121 -7.46 -1.37 -7.13
C ALA A 121 -7.57 -1.14 -8.64
N ALA A 122 -6.62 -0.41 -9.26
CA ALA A 122 -6.60 -0.23 -10.71
C ALA A 122 -6.48 -1.57 -11.46
N VAL A 123 -5.63 -2.48 -10.98
CA VAL A 123 -5.47 -3.82 -11.59
C VAL A 123 -6.74 -4.64 -11.44
N VAL A 124 -7.40 -4.62 -10.27
CA VAL A 124 -8.69 -5.29 -10.05
C VAL A 124 -9.74 -4.71 -11.00
N ALA A 125 -9.87 -3.39 -11.12
CA ALA A 125 -10.81 -2.74 -12.04
C ALA A 125 -10.63 -3.23 -13.48
N LYS A 126 -9.38 -3.29 -13.95
CA LYS A 126 -9.03 -3.75 -15.31
C LYS A 126 -9.28 -5.23 -15.53
N SER A 127 -9.27 -6.05 -14.48
CA SER A 127 -9.57 -7.49 -14.57
C SER A 127 -11.06 -7.80 -14.68
N ILE A 128 -11.93 -6.85 -14.39
CA ILE A 128 -13.38 -7.00 -14.50
C ILE A 128 -13.78 -6.92 -15.98
N ILE A 129 -14.04 -8.10 -16.57
CA ILE A 129 -14.45 -8.25 -17.96
C ILE A 129 -15.98 -8.35 -18.00
N GLY A 130 -16.62 -7.50 -18.81
CA GLY A 130 -18.07 -7.55 -19.05
C GLY A 130 -18.66 -6.17 -19.30
N PHE A 131 -19.78 -6.17 -20.02
CA PHE A 131 -20.50 -4.96 -20.42
C PHE A 131 -21.86 -4.83 -19.68
N SER A 132 -22.10 -5.65 -18.65
CA SER A 132 -23.29 -5.51 -17.82
C SER A 132 -23.16 -4.28 -16.90
N ALA A 133 -24.30 -3.66 -16.57
CA ALA A 133 -24.34 -2.53 -15.65
C ALA A 133 -23.69 -2.85 -14.28
N ASN A 134 -23.75 -4.11 -13.84
CA ASN A 134 -23.11 -4.53 -12.60
C ASN A 134 -21.57 -4.57 -12.74
N ALA A 135 -21.04 -5.10 -13.85
CA ALA A 135 -19.60 -5.12 -14.11
C ALA A 135 -19.04 -3.70 -14.25
N GLU A 136 -19.77 -2.80 -14.90
CA GLU A 136 -19.40 -1.40 -15.02
C GLU A 136 -19.38 -0.69 -13.66
N LYS A 137 -20.43 -0.89 -12.85
CA LYS A 137 -20.49 -0.33 -11.49
C LYS A 137 -19.33 -0.82 -10.62
N GLU A 138 -19.02 -2.11 -10.69
CA GLU A 138 -17.92 -2.71 -9.92
C GLU A 138 -16.56 -2.17 -10.39
N ARG A 139 -16.34 -2.09 -11.70
CA ARG A 139 -15.12 -1.49 -12.27
C ARG A 139 -14.94 -0.03 -11.83
N ASN A 140 -16.00 0.77 -11.92
CA ASN A 140 -15.98 2.17 -11.49
C ASN A 140 -15.73 2.32 -9.99
N HIS A 141 -16.23 1.40 -9.17
CA HIS A 141 -15.92 1.36 -7.74
C HIS A 141 -14.41 1.20 -7.50
N TYR A 142 -13.77 0.25 -8.17
CA TYR A 142 -12.33 0.04 -7.99
C TYR A 142 -11.48 1.16 -8.61
N PHE A 143 -11.90 1.79 -9.71
CA PHE A 143 -11.22 2.99 -10.21
C PHE A 143 -11.33 4.15 -9.23
N SER A 144 -12.50 4.37 -8.63
CA SER A 144 -12.67 5.39 -7.58
C SER A 144 -11.83 5.08 -6.33
N LEU A 145 -11.72 3.80 -5.95
CA LEU A 145 -10.84 3.38 -4.87
C LEU A 145 -9.37 3.67 -5.19
N SER A 146 -8.94 3.41 -6.43
CA SER A 146 -7.60 3.70 -6.92
C SER A 146 -7.30 5.21 -6.86
N GLU A 147 -8.20 6.04 -7.41
CA GLU A 147 -8.08 7.50 -7.41
C GLU A 147 -7.93 8.05 -5.99
N ASN A 148 -8.87 7.69 -5.10
CA ASN A 148 -8.86 8.14 -3.72
C ASN A 148 -7.61 7.69 -2.95
N ALA A 149 -7.13 6.47 -3.22
CA ALA A 149 -5.93 5.97 -2.58
C ALA A 149 -4.67 6.73 -3.03
N TYR A 150 -4.50 7.00 -4.33
CA TYR A 150 -3.38 7.82 -4.81
C TYR A 150 -3.44 9.25 -4.29
N LEU A 151 -4.61 9.88 -4.26
CA LEU A 151 -4.79 11.22 -3.70
C LEU A 151 -4.43 11.24 -2.21
N ARG A 152 -4.86 10.21 -1.46
CA ARG A 152 -4.50 10.09 -0.05
C ARG A 152 -2.99 9.91 0.17
N ALA A 153 -2.31 9.15 -0.70
CA ALA A 153 -0.86 9.03 -0.66
C ALA A 153 -0.18 10.40 -0.85
N LEU A 154 -0.70 11.25 -1.74
CA LEU A 154 -0.17 12.61 -2.00
C LEU A 154 -0.52 13.63 -0.90
N GLU A 155 -1.63 13.45 -0.19
CA GLU A 155 -1.92 14.24 1.02
C GLU A 155 -0.91 13.96 2.13
N LEU A 156 -0.47 12.70 2.27
CA LEU A 156 0.51 12.29 3.28
C LEU A 156 1.96 12.63 2.90
N ASP A 157 2.29 12.50 1.62
CA ASP A 157 3.59 12.87 1.06
C ASP A 157 3.40 13.49 -0.33
N ASN A 158 3.41 14.79 -0.37
CA ASN A 158 3.17 15.55 -1.58
C ASN A 158 4.35 15.53 -2.57
N THR A 159 5.47 14.89 -2.23
CA THR A 159 6.63 14.69 -3.11
C THR A 159 6.73 13.25 -3.64
N TYR A 160 5.80 12.39 -3.28
CA TYR A 160 5.81 10.98 -3.66
C TYR A 160 5.42 10.81 -5.14
N THR A 161 6.40 10.56 -6.00
CA THR A 161 6.23 10.54 -7.48
C THR A 161 5.40 9.36 -7.98
N ARG A 162 5.44 8.20 -7.30
CA ARG A 162 4.70 7.00 -7.74
C ARG A 162 3.18 7.19 -7.84
N PRO A 163 2.48 7.73 -6.84
CA PRO A 163 1.04 8.00 -6.97
C PRO A 163 0.74 9.11 -8.00
N MET A 164 1.65 10.08 -8.25
CA MET A 164 1.47 11.06 -9.33
C MET A 164 1.46 10.36 -10.70
N TYR A 165 2.39 9.45 -10.93
CA TYR A 165 2.43 8.61 -12.13
C TYR A 165 1.19 7.71 -12.24
N GLY A 166 0.77 7.10 -11.11
CA GLY A 166 -0.44 6.28 -11.04
C GLY A 166 -1.70 7.05 -11.42
N LEU A 167 -1.89 8.28 -10.90
CA LEU A 167 -2.98 9.18 -11.30
C LEU A 167 -2.88 9.58 -12.77
N GLY A 168 -1.67 9.83 -13.26
CA GLY A 168 -1.44 10.12 -14.68
C GLY A 168 -1.98 9.01 -15.59
N ILE A 169 -1.65 7.75 -15.30
CA ILE A 169 -2.16 6.59 -16.04
C ILE A 169 -3.67 6.47 -15.87
N LEU A 170 -4.16 6.54 -14.64
CA LEU A 170 -5.58 6.37 -14.33
C LEU A 170 -6.44 7.37 -15.08
N TYR A 171 -6.08 8.65 -15.04
CA TYR A 171 -6.83 9.70 -15.74
C TYR A 171 -6.69 9.65 -17.26
N ALA A 172 -5.48 9.42 -17.78
CA ALA A 172 -5.27 9.45 -19.22
C ALA A 172 -5.88 8.24 -19.95
N PHE A 173 -5.84 7.05 -19.36
CA PHE A 173 -6.17 5.82 -20.06
C PHE A 173 -7.42 5.09 -19.56
N GLU A 174 -7.74 5.20 -18.28
CA GLU A 174 -8.83 4.40 -17.70
C GLU A 174 -10.11 5.21 -17.47
N LEU A 175 -9.96 6.51 -17.16
CA LEU A 175 -11.09 7.41 -16.86
C LEU A 175 -11.40 8.39 -18.00
N GLU A 176 -10.63 8.36 -19.08
CA GLU A 176 -10.78 9.28 -20.21
C GLU A 176 -10.80 10.78 -19.82
N ARG A 177 -9.97 11.13 -18.83
CA ARG A 177 -9.84 12.48 -18.25
C ARG A 177 -8.39 13.01 -18.42
N PRO A 178 -7.83 13.05 -19.66
CA PRO A 178 -6.41 13.34 -19.88
C PRO A 178 -5.99 14.73 -19.38
N GLN A 179 -6.90 15.70 -19.33
CA GLN A 179 -6.62 17.05 -18.80
C GLN A 179 -6.23 16.99 -17.32
N GLU A 180 -6.81 16.07 -16.56
CA GLU A 180 -6.53 15.91 -15.13
C GLU A 180 -5.21 15.15 -14.88
N ALA A 181 -4.73 14.37 -15.85
CA ALA A 181 -3.44 13.69 -15.77
C ALA A 181 -2.25 14.66 -15.79
N ILE A 182 -2.36 15.74 -16.60
CA ILE A 182 -1.26 16.67 -16.90
C ILE A 182 -0.60 17.24 -15.63
N PRO A 183 -1.32 17.89 -14.70
CA PRO A 183 -0.69 18.53 -13.54
C PRO A 183 0.06 17.54 -12.63
N TYR A 184 -0.40 16.30 -12.49
CA TYR A 184 0.29 15.29 -11.69
C TYR A 184 1.58 14.81 -12.37
N LEU A 185 1.56 14.63 -13.70
CA LEU A 185 2.71 14.19 -14.46
C LEU A 185 3.77 15.31 -14.59
N GLU A 186 3.37 16.55 -14.76
CA GLU A 186 4.28 17.70 -14.73
C GLU A 186 4.96 17.82 -13.37
N ARG A 187 4.20 17.65 -12.28
CA ARG A 187 4.75 17.64 -10.94
C ARG A 187 5.69 16.44 -10.71
N ASN A 188 5.35 15.25 -11.21
CA ASN A 188 6.26 14.11 -11.19
C ASN A 188 7.59 14.48 -11.87
N LEU A 189 7.55 15.04 -13.07
CA LEU A 189 8.73 15.40 -13.85
C LEU A 189 9.51 16.59 -13.25
N SER A 190 8.88 17.45 -12.47
CA SER A 190 9.59 18.50 -11.72
C SER A 190 10.48 17.92 -10.60
N ILE A 191 10.05 16.80 -10.01
CA ILE A 191 10.78 16.08 -8.95
C ILE A 191 11.76 15.07 -9.57
N SER A 192 11.32 14.36 -10.60
CA SER A 192 12.06 13.31 -11.30
C SER A 192 12.21 13.62 -12.79
N PRO A 193 13.09 14.55 -13.18
CA PRO A 193 13.17 15.05 -14.56
C PRO A 193 13.58 14.02 -15.61
N SER A 194 14.03 12.84 -15.21
CA SER A 194 14.48 11.74 -16.07
C SER A 194 13.53 10.55 -16.10
N ASP A 195 12.31 10.69 -15.55
CA ASP A 195 11.29 9.63 -15.55
C ASP A 195 10.69 9.49 -16.97
N ILE A 196 11.32 8.64 -17.79
CA ILE A 196 10.89 8.37 -19.16
C ILE A 196 9.45 7.83 -19.23
N PRO A 197 9.03 6.85 -18.40
CA PRO A 197 7.64 6.44 -18.34
C PRO A 197 6.66 7.61 -18.12
N ALA A 198 6.94 8.50 -17.17
CA ALA A 198 6.09 9.66 -16.93
C ALA A 198 6.04 10.63 -18.12
N MET A 199 7.17 10.81 -18.84
CA MET A 199 7.19 11.62 -20.08
C MET A 199 6.29 11.03 -21.17
N PHE A 200 6.29 9.69 -21.37
CA PHE A 200 5.40 9.05 -22.34
C PHE A 200 3.93 9.27 -22.00
N VAL A 201 3.55 9.09 -20.73
CA VAL A 201 2.17 9.28 -20.30
C VAL A 201 1.75 10.75 -20.45
N LEU A 202 2.64 11.69 -20.11
CA LEU A 202 2.37 13.12 -20.28
C LEU A 202 2.26 13.50 -21.76
N ALA A 203 3.14 12.99 -22.63
CA ALA A 203 3.05 13.21 -24.07
C ALA A 203 1.73 12.68 -24.64
N ARG A 204 1.28 11.52 -24.17
CA ARG A 204 -0.02 10.95 -24.55
C ARG A 204 -1.18 11.82 -24.06
N ALA A 205 -1.13 12.31 -22.81
CA ALA A 205 -2.15 13.20 -22.28
C ALA A 205 -2.24 14.52 -23.10
N HIS A 206 -1.11 15.12 -23.45
CA HIS A 206 -1.07 16.28 -24.34
C HIS A 206 -1.63 15.96 -25.73
N TYR A 207 -1.25 14.84 -26.33
CA TYR A 207 -1.82 14.42 -27.60
C TYR A 207 -3.35 14.33 -27.55
N MET A 208 -3.90 13.68 -26.52
CA MET A 208 -5.36 13.51 -26.36
C MET A 208 -6.09 14.83 -26.12
N THR A 209 -5.41 15.87 -25.65
CA THR A 209 -5.96 17.22 -25.40
C THR A 209 -5.65 18.22 -26.52
N GLY A 210 -5.07 17.78 -27.64
CA GLY A 210 -4.69 18.65 -28.75
C GLY A 210 -3.38 19.40 -28.56
N GLY A 211 -2.65 19.14 -27.48
CA GLY A 211 -1.34 19.75 -27.21
C GLY A 211 -0.21 19.08 -28.01
N TYR A 212 -0.30 19.07 -29.33
CA TYR A 212 0.61 18.32 -30.20
C TYR A 212 2.06 18.79 -30.08
N SER A 213 2.28 20.09 -29.94
CA SER A 213 3.63 20.64 -29.78
C SER A 213 4.30 20.19 -28.51
N GLN A 214 3.56 20.19 -27.40
CA GLN A 214 4.04 19.73 -26.09
C GLN A 214 4.33 18.20 -26.11
N ALA A 215 3.49 17.42 -26.79
CA ALA A 215 3.73 16.00 -26.97
C ALA A 215 5.03 15.73 -27.75
N ILE A 216 5.26 16.46 -28.88
CA ILE A 216 6.49 16.34 -29.68
C ILE A 216 7.73 16.70 -28.85
N GLU A 217 7.69 17.79 -28.09
CA GLU A 217 8.81 18.22 -27.22
C GLU A 217 9.16 17.13 -26.19
N LEU A 218 8.15 16.50 -25.60
CA LEU A 218 8.37 15.40 -24.65
C LEU A 218 9.04 14.19 -25.32
N TYR A 219 8.61 13.81 -26.51
CA TYR A 219 9.26 12.71 -27.26
C TYR A 219 10.69 13.05 -27.65
N GLU A 220 10.99 14.27 -28.07
CA GLU A 220 12.35 14.73 -28.36
C GLU A 220 13.23 14.68 -27.10
N ARG A 221 12.65 15.07 -25.95
CA ARG A 221 13.32 14.96 -24.66
C ARG A 221 13.59 13.52 -24.27
N ILE A 222 12.67 12.57 -24.53
CA ILE A 222 12.88 11.13 -24.31
C ILE A 222 14.07 10.65 -25.16
N ILE A 223 14.07 10.93 -26.45
CA ILE A 223 15.12 10.51 -27.40
C ILE A 223 16.49 11.02 -26.93
N SER A 224 16.58 12.24 -26.43
CA SER A 224 17.83 12.83 -25.94
C SER A 224 18.36 12.18 -24.63
N ARG A 225 17.49 11.48 -23.87
CA ARG A 225 17.81 10.98 -22.54
C ARG A 225 18.08 9.47 -22.45
N THR A 226 17.84 8.73 -23.54
CA THR A 226 18.05 7.28 -23.56
C THR A 226 18.91 6.87 -24.74
N LYS A 227 19.62 5.74 -24.58
CA LYS A 227 20.30 5.03 -25.66
C LYS A 227 19.59 3.75 -26.08
N ASP A 228 18.47 3.43 -25.44
CA ASP A 228 17.66 2.28 -25.76
C ASP A 228 16.93 2.51 -27.08
N LYS A 229 17.29 1.74 -28.08
CA LYS A 229 16.74 1.84 -29.45
C LYS A 229 15.24 1.55 -29.48
N SER A 230 14.72 0.69 -28.60
CA SER A 230 13.29 0.38 -28.53
C SER A 230 12.50 1.60 -28.09
N ILE A 231 12.95 2.28 -27.02
CA ILE A 231 12.35 3.50 -26.50
C ILE A 231 12.44 4.65 -27.53
N ILE A 232 13.60 4.79 -28.18
CA ILE A 232 13.80 5.80 -29.23
C ILE A 232 12.83 5.56 -30.39
N ASN A 233 12.71 4.33 -30.88
CA ASN A 233 11.82 3.99 -31.99
C ASN A 233 10.34 4.23 -31.61
N GLU A 234 9.93 3.90 -30.38
CA GLU A 234 8.59 4.18 -29.90
C GLU A 234 8.29 5.69 -29.88
N ALA A 235 9.22 6.49 -29.38
CA ALA A 235 9.07 7.94 -29.37
C ALA A 235 9.01 8.53 -30.79
N LEU A 236 9.86 8.08 -31.72
CA LEU A 236 9.84 8.51 -33.11
C LEU A 236 8.52 8.15 -33.80
N ASN A 237 8.03 6.92 -33.64
CA ASN A 237 6.76 6.49 -34.23
C ASN A 237 5.59 7.38 -33.73
N ASN A 238 5.56 7.67 -32.44
CA ASN A 238 4.52 8.54 -31.89
C ASN A 238 4.61 9.97 -32.41
N MET A 239 5.83 10.50 -32.60
CA MET A 239 6.03 11.83 -33.23
C MET A 239 5.56 11.85 -34.69
N ASP A 240 5.84 10.81 -35.46
CA ASP A 240 5.46 10.75 -36.87
C ASP A 240 3.92 10.67 -37.03
N ILE A 241 3.23 9.96 -36.12
CA ILE A 241 1.77 9.96 -36.10
C ILE A 241 1.23 11.37 -35.86
N ILE A 242 1.80 12.13 -34.93
CA ILE A 242 1.36 13.51 -34.63
C ILE A 242 1.64 14.42 -35.79
N ARG A 243 2.83 14.33 -36.42
CA ARG A 243 3.20 15.13 -37.57
C ARG A 243 2.29 14.85 -38.78
N GLY A 244 1.95 13.59 -39.04
CA GLY A 244 0.99 13.23 -40.09
C GLY A 244 -0.34 13.95 -39.94
N MET A 245 -0.87 14.04 -38.70
CA MET A 245 -2.14 14.72 -38.43
C MET A 245 -2.08 16.27 -38.56
N LEU A 246 -0.88 16.86 -38.45
CA LEU A 246 -0.72 18.32 -38.58
C LEU A 246 -0.60 18.77 -40.05
N TYR A 247 -0.35 17.85 -40.98
CA TYR A 247 -0.17 18.13 -42.40
C TYR A 247 -1.33 17.63 -43.27
N GLU A 248 -2.35 17.01 -42.69
CA GLU A 248 -3.66 16.73 -43.31
C GLU A 248 -4.65 17.88 -43.04
#